data_72803fe7cdde218c0e5b45a3711bd154
#
_entry.id   72803fe7cdde218c0e5b45a3711bd154
#
_cell.length_a   1.000
_cell.length_b   1.000
_cell.length_c   1.000
_cell.angle_alpha   90.00
_cell.angle_beta   90.00
_cell.angle_gamma   90.00
#
_symmetry.space_group_name_H-M   'P 1'
#
loop_
_entity.id
_entity.type
_entity.pdbx_description
1 polymer ?
#
loop_
_entity_poly.entity_id
_entity_poly.type
_entity_poly.pdbx_seq_one_letter_code
_entity_poly.pdbx_strand_id
1 'polypeptide(L)'
;MQKSAYSSGTSNHDEHNDNPDYWNILLGDLKDKDKWEGKNALDFACGKGRNVINMLSLCDWNTADGIDISQDNIDYCNTYYNKFNCKFYCNNGIDVSQLNSDYYDFVMSTIALQHIPVYEIRRSLITDIFRTMKQGGLFSFQMGYGKDLSDPLNRPRSKYYDNVYEAKETNSGYDVRILDESEVIDDLTNIGFVNITTEIKPAFSDIGHSEWIYIKAYKP
;
A
#
# COMPACT_ATOMS: atom_id res chain seq x y z
N MET A 1 -6.26 -4.84 -17.58
CA MET A 1 -5.18 -3.96 -18.04
C MET A 1 -4.04 -3.79 -17.04
N GLN A 2 -4.30 -3.63 -15.72
CA GLN A 2 -3.22 -3.51 -14.72
C GLN A 2 -2.32 -4.76 -14.62
N LYS A 3 -2.86 -5.97 -14.74
CA LYS A 3 -2.07 -7.21 -14.66
C LYS A 3 -0.89 -7.27 -15.64
N SER A 4 -1.00 -6.73 -16.85
CA SER A 4 0.06 -6.78 -17.86
C SER A 4 1.11 -5.67 -17.72
N ALA A 5 0.77 -4.55 -17.10
CA ALA A 5 1.68 -3.42 -16.93
C ALA A 5 2.77 -3.70 -15.88
N TYR A 6 2.43 -4.51 -14.85
CA TYR A 6 3.33 -4.80 -13.73
C TYR A 6 4.14 -6.10 -13.89
N SER A 7 3.78 -6.96 -14.85
CA SER A 7 4.50 -8.22 -15.09
C SER A 7 5.80 -8.07 -15.89
N SER A 8 5.98 -6.97 -16.64
CA SER A 8 7.12 -6.77 -17.56
C SER A 8 8.17 -5.76 -17.07
N GLY A 9 7.94 -5.06 -15.96
CA GLY A 9 8.82 -3.99 -15.50
C GLY A 9 9.73 -4.41 -14.35
N THR A 10 11.01 -4.09 -14.45
CA THR A 10 11.83 -3.81 -13.28
C THR A 10 11.14 -2.68 -12.54
N SER A 11 10.87 -2.83 -11.23
CA SER A 11 10.27 -1.73 -10.46
C SER A 11 11.24 -0.56 -10.45
N ASN A 12 10.86 0.55 -11.06
CA ASN A 12 11.67 1.76 -11.14
C ASN A 12 11.78 2.51 -9.79
N HIS A 13 11.52 1.83 -8.67
CA HIS A 13 11.51 2.42 -7.33
C HIS A 13 12.61 1.87 -6.42
N ASP A 14 13.67 1.32 -7.01
CA ASP A 14 14.84 0.83 -6.24
C ASP A 14 15.55 1.98 -5.48
N GLU A 15 15.41 3.21 -5.97
CA GLU A 15 15.91 4.42 -5.33
C GLU A 15 15.31 4.72 -3.93
N HIS A 16 14.19 4.08 -3.58
CA HIS A 16 13.59 4.22 -2.25
C HIS A 16 14.11 3.19 -1.25
N ASN A 17 14.80 2.15 -1.70
CA ASN A 17 15.24 1.04 -0.87
C ASN A 17 16.20 1.48 0.24
N ASP A 18 17.08 2.42 -0.08
CA ASP A 18 18.16 2.87 0.81
C ASP A 18 17.84 4.21 1.49
N ASN A 19 16.58 4.69 1.40
CA ASN A 19 16.18 5.94 2.02
C ASN A 19 15.68 5.70 3.47
N PRO A 20 16.49 5.99 4.51
CA PRO A 20 16.10 5.81 5.89
C PRO A 20 14.83 6.60 6.27
N ASP A 21 14.65 7.80 5.69
CA ASP A 21 13.51 8.65 5.99
C ASP A 21 12.20 8.00 5.50
N TYR A 22 12.23 7.34 4.36
CA TYR A 22 11.07 6.61 3.84
C TYR A 22 10.61 5.50 4.80
N TRP A 23 11.55 4.69 5.29
CA TRP A 23 11.25 3.61 6.22
C TRP A 23 10.88 4.13 7.62
N ASN A 24 11.49 5.22 8.09
CA ASN A 24 11.10 5.88 9.33
C ASN A 24 9.66 6.41 9.27
N ILE A 25 9.24 6.94 8.12
CA ILE A 25 7.85 7.37 7.93
C ILE A 25 6.90 6.17 7.99
N LEU A 26 7.22 5.07 7.33
CA LEU A 26 6.34 3.90 7.23
C LEU A 26 6.29 3.08 8.54
N LEU A 27 7.44 2.69 9.07
CA LEU A 27 7.55 1.83 10.24
C LEU A 27 7.51 2.58 11.58
N GLY A 28 7.71 3.90 11.54
CA GLY A 28 8.05 4.70 12.69
C GLY A 28 9.55 4.77 12.88
N ASP A 29 10.04 5.37 13.98
CA ASP A 29 11.47 5.53 14.22
C ASP A 29 12.17 4.15 14.19
N LEU A 30 13.10 3.98 13.24
CA LEU A 30 13.88 2.74 13.10
C LEU A 30 14.77 2.47 14.31
N LYS A 31 14.98 3.46 15.19
CA LYS A 31 15.62 3.24 16.50
C LYS A 31 14.81 2.34 17.41
N ASP A 32 13.50 2.30 17.22
CA ASP A 32 12.56 1.46 17.97
C ASP A 32 12.24 0.15 17.22
N LYS A 33 13.11 -0.29 16.32
CA LYS A 33 12.89 -1.51 15.53
C LYS A 33 12.59 -2.76 16.37
N ASP A 34 13.10 -2.81 17.59
CA ASP A 34 12.88 -3.92 18.52
C ASP A 34 11.40 -4.15 18.85
N LYS A 35 10.55 -3.11 18.69
CA LYS A 35 9.08 -3.27 18.84
C LYS A 35 8.47 -4.22 17.81
N TRP A 36 9.17 -4.48 16.70
CA TRP A 36 8.72 -5.35 15.62
C TRP A 36 9.31 -6.77 15.71
N GLU A 37 10.22 -7.03 16.65
CA GLU A 37 10.81 -8.35 16.87
C GLU A 37 9.70 -9.38 17.14
N GLY A 38 9.74 -10.49 16.41
CA GLY A 38 8.78 -11.59 16.54
C GLY A 38 7.35 -11.26 16.07
N LYS A 39 7.12 -10.09 15.45
CA LYS A 39 5.82 -9.67 14.93
C LYS A 39 5.61 -10.18 13.50
N ASN A 40 4.35 -10.15 13.04
CA ASN A 40 3.96 -10.51 11.69
C ASN A 40 3.68 -9.27 10.86
N ALA A 41 4.30 -9.17 9.69
CA ALA A 41 4.12 -8.08 8.76
C ALA A 41 3.47 -8.52 7.44
N LEU A 42 2.79 -7.59 6.78
CA LEU A 42 2.22 -7.79 5.44
C LEU A 42 2.51 -6.56 4.57
N ASP A 43 2.98 -6.80 3.34
CA ASP A 43 3.02 -5.80 2.26
C ASP A 43 1.85 -6.05 1.30
N PHE A 44 0.87 -5.16 1.30
CA PHE A 44 -0.25 -5.20 0.36
C PHE A 44 0.12 -4.56 -0.97
N ALA A 45 -0.09 -5.29 -2.06
CA ALA A 45 0.38 -5.01 -3.41
C ALA A 45 1.91 -5.00 -3.48
N CYS A 46 2.50 -6.09 -3.02
CA CYS A 46 3.94 -6.25 -2.83
C CYS A 46 4.76 -6.29 -4.13
N GLY A 47 4.12 -6.36 -5.30
CA GLY A 47 4.80 -6.53 -6.57
C GLY A 47 5.74 -7.73 -6.55
N LYS A 48 7.00 -7.52 -6.90
CA LYS A 48 8.05 -8.54 -6.86
C LYS A 48 8.73 -8.69 -5.48
N GLY A 49 8.06 -8.28 -4.39
CA GLY A 49 8.48 -8.55 -3.02
C GLY A 49 9.59 -7.65 -2.46
N ARG A 50 9.92 -6.54 -3.12
CA ARG A 50 10.99 -5.63 -2.70
C ARG A 50 10.83 -5.20 -1.24
N ASN A 51 9.68 -4.65 -0.87
CA ASN A 51 9.43 -4.15 0.49
C ASN A 51 9.42 -5.29 1.52
N VAL A 52 8.94 -6.48 1.14
CA VAL A 52 8.99 -7.67 2.01
C VAL A 52 10.44 -8.00 2.37
N ILE A 53 11.33 -8.04 1.40
CA ILE A 53 12.75 -8.35 1.63
C ILE A 53 13.44 -7.24 2.43
N ASN A 54 13.11 -5.98 2.16
CA ASN A 54 13.64 -4.86 2.94
C ASN A 54 13.15 -4.90 4.40
N MET A 55 11.89 -5.19 4.65
CA MET A 55 11.38 -5.37 6.02
C MET A 55 12.16 -6.46 6.76
N LEU A 56 12.38 -7.62 6.13
CA LEU A 56 13.16 -8.73 6.71
C LEU A 56 14.62 -8.36 6.99
N SER A 57 15.19 -7.42 6.25
CA SER A 57 16.54 -6.93 6.50
C SER A 57 16.63 -5.87 7.60
N LEU A 58 15.52 -5.17 7.88
CA LEU A 58 15.47 -4.08 8.86
C LEU A 58 15.17 -4.55 10.28
N CYS A 59 14.32 -5.56 10.43
CA CYS A 59 13.82 -6.01 11.74
C CYS A 59 13.70 -7.54 11.76
N ASP A 60 13.79 -8.13 12.95
CA ASP A 60 13.63 -9.58 13.18
C ASP A 60 12.15 -9.97 13.25
N TRP A 61 11.45 -9.93 12.12
CA TRP A 61 10.06 -10.34 11.99
C TRP A 61 9.91 -11.86 12.21
N ASN A 62 8.79 -12.27 12.82
CA ASN A 62 8.40 -13.67 12.78
C ASN A 62 8.04 -14.11 11.35
N THR A 63 7.34 -13.25 10.59
CA THR A 63 7.15 -13.37 9.15
C THR A 63 6.92 -11.98 8.54
N ALA A 64 7.35 -11.77 7.30
CA ALA A 64 6.94 -10.63 6.49
C ALA A 64 6.37 -11.15 5.17
N ASP A 65 5.04 -11.18 5.07
CA ASP A 65 4.34 -11.73 3.94
C ASP A 65 4.06 -10.67 2.87
N GLY A 66 3.79 -11.11 1.65
CA GLY A 66 3.37 -10.25 0.55
C GLY A 66 2.10 -10.74 -0.12
N ILE A 67 1.27 -9.81 -0.60
CA ILE A 67 0.09 -10.13 -1.39
C ILE A 67 0.00 -9.19 -2.59
N ASP A 68 -0.29 -9.73 -3.78
CA ASP A 68 -0.40 -8.97 -5.02
C ASP A 68 -1.49 -9.54 -5.91
N ILE A 69 -2.01 -8.75 -6.84
CA ILE A 69 -3.01 -9.19 -7.83
C ILE A 69 -2.37 -9.95 -9.01
N SER A 70 -1.08 -9.77 -9.23
CA SER A 70 -0.35 -10.38 -10.35
C SER A 70 0.21 -11.74 -9.96
N GLN A 71 -0.31 -12.80 -10.55
CA GLN A 71 0.22 -14.15 -10.36
C GLN A 71 1.70 -14.24 -10.78
N ASP A 72 2.10 -13.55 -11.85
CA ASP A 72 3.49 -13.54 -12.32
C ASP A 72 4.46 -12.96 -11.27
N ASN A 73 4.03 -11.90 -10.57
CA ASN A 73 4.80 -11.32 -9.46
C ASN A 73 4.92 -12.30 -8.30
N ILE A 74 3.84 -13.00 -7.95
CA ILE A 74 3.83 -13.99 -6.87
C ILE A 74 4.70 -15.20 -7.23
N ASP A 75 4.65 -15.68 -8.47
CA ASP A 75 5.50 -16.78 -8.95
C ASP A 75 6.98 -16.39 -8.90
N TYR A 76 7.30 -15.14 -9.27
CA TYR A 76 8.64 -14.59 -9.10
C TYR A 76 9.06 -14.62 -7.62
N CYS A 77 8.25 -14.07 -6.73
CA CYS A 77 8.54 -14.04 -5.29
C CYS A 77 8.77 -15.46 -4.72
N ASN A 78 7.88 -16.38 -5.03
CA ASN A 78 7.99 -17.77 -4.60
C ASN A 78 9.24 -18.48 -5.13
N THR A 79 9.73 -18.10 -6.31
CA THR A 79 10.95 -18.65 -6.89
C THR A 79 12.20 -18.11 -6.19
N TYR A 80 12.27 -16.79 -5.96
CA TYR A 80 13.50 -16.15 -5.53
C TYR A 80 13.61 -15.98 -4.02
N TYR A 81 12.48 -15.96 -3.29
CA TYR A 81 12.45 -15.66 -1.86
C TYR A 81 11.99 -16.83 -0.97
N ASN A 82 11.92 -18.05 -1.52
CA ASN A 82 11.49 -19.27 -0.81
C ASN A 82 12.37 -19.68 0.40
N LYS A 83 13.52 -19.05 0.57
CA LYS A 83 14.45 -19.29 1.69
C LYS A 83 14.26 -18.33 2.85
N PHE A 84 13.47 -17.29 2.66
CA PHE A 84 13.21 -16.28 3.67
C PHE A 84 11.96 -16.61 4.48
N ASN A 85 11.83 -15.98 5.63
CA ASN A 85 10.66 -16.16 6.48
C ASN A 85 9.48 -15.29 5.99
N CYS A 86 8.96 -15.62 4.81
CA CYS A 86 7.88 -14.92 4.15
C CYS A 86 7.03 -15.87 3.31
N LYS A 87 5.78 -15.48 3.06
CA LYS A 87 4.86 -16.13 2.15
C LYS A 87 4.26 -15.11 1.19
N PHE A 88 3.96 -15.54 -0.02
CA PHE A 88 3.39 -14.68 -1.04
C PHE A 88 2.06 -15.25 -1.54
N TYR A 89 1.06 -14.37 -1.65
CA TYR A 89 -0.32 -14.72 -1.98
C TYR A 89 -0.80 -13.92 -3.19
N CYS A 90 -1.54 -14.56 -4.08
CA CYS A 90 -2.21 -13.86 -5.18
C CYS A 90 -3.66 -13.56 -4.79
N ASN A 91 -4.08 -12.29 -4.81
CA ASN A 91 -5.46 -11.92 -4.53
C ASN A 91 -6.31 -11.77 -5.80
N ASN A 92 -7.63 -11.65 -5.60
CA ASN A 92 -8.61 -11.50 -6.69
C ASN A 92 -8.84 -10.03 -7.10
N GLY A 93 -8.20 -9.07 -6.42
CA GLY A 93 -8.36 -7.62 -6.64
C GLY A 93 -9.60 -7.00 -5.96
N ILE A 94 -10.34 -7.76 -5.16
CA ILE A 94 -11.56 -7.32 -4.46
C ILE A 94 -11.42 -7.44 -2.95
N ASP A 95 -10.75 -8.50 -2.49
CA ASP A 95 -10.52 -8.81 -1.09
C ASP A 95 -9.17 -9.52 -0.86
N VAL A 96 -8.84 -9.77 0.40
CA VAL A 96 -7.69 -10.56 0.85
C VAL A 96 -8.17 -11.72 1.73
N SER A 97 -9.31 -12.31 1.38
CA SER A 97 -10.02 -13.34 2.16
C SER A 97 -9.20 -14.60 2.42
N GLN A 98 -8.17 -14.89 1.62
CA GLN A 98 -7.23 -15.99 1.84
C GLN A 98 -6.28 -15.77 3.02
N LEU A 99 -6.18 -14.53 3.54
CA LEU A 99 -5.36 -14.22 4.71
C LEU A 99 -6.16 -14.41 6.00
N ASN A 100 -5.49 -14.89 7.03
CA ASN A 100 -6.10 -15.10 8.34
C ASN A 100 -6.52 -13.79 9.00
N SER A 101 -7.64 -13.82 9.74
CA SER A 101 -8.03 -12.71 10.61
C SER A 101 -7.08 -12.61 11.82
N ASP A 102 -6.91 -11.39 12.35
CA ASP A 102 -6.17 -11.12 13.58
C ASP A 102 -4.75 -11.74 13.59
N TYR A 103 -4.05 -11.62 12.47
CA TYR A 103 -2.75 -12.28 12.27
C TYR A 103 -1.58 -11.30 12.17
N TYR A 104 -1.75 -10.14 11.52
CA TYR A 104 -0.67 -9.19 11.28
C TYR A 104 -0.61 -8.10 12.34
N ASP A 105 0.58 -7.83 12.83
CA ASP A 105 0.87 -6.71 13.74
C ASP A 105 1.17 -5.42 12.98
N PHE A 106 1.64 -5.56 11.75
CA PHE A 106 1.97 -4.46 10.83
C PHE A 106 1.50 -4.79 9.42
N VAL A 107 0.78 -3.87 8.80
CA VAL A 107 0.42 -3.94 7.38
C VAL A 107 0.87 -2.65 6.71
N MET A 108 1.52 -2.77 5.55
CA MET A 108 1.87 -1.62 4.75
C MET A 108 1.33 -1.73 3.33
N SER A 109 1.24 -0.56 2.66
CA SER A 109 0.97 -0.48 1.23
C SER A 109 1.59 0.80 0.68
N THR A 110 2.43 0.69 -0.35
CA THR A 110 3.10 1.84 -0.94
C THR A 110 2.87 1.91 -2.43
N ILE A 111 2.49 3.10 -2.92
CA ILE A 111 2.29 3.38 -4.36
C ILE A 111 1.31 2.36 -5.01
N ALA A 112 0.30 1.91 -4.29
CA ALA A 112 -0.58 0.84 -4.74
C ALA A 112 -2.07 1.22 -4.69
N LEU A 113 -2.57 1.66 -3.55
CA LEU A 113 -3.99 1.98 -3.37
C LEU A 113 -4.48 3.08 -4.31
N GLN A 114 -3.62 3.99 -4.72
CA GLN A 114 -3.91 5.02 -5.72
C GLN A 114 -4.25 4.45 -7.11
N HIS A 115 -3.74 3.27 -7.45
CA HIS A 115 -4.01 2.59 -8.72
C HIS A 115 -5.32 1.81 -8.72
N ILE A 116 -6.09 1.86 -7.63
CA ILE A 116 -7.41 1.26 -7.50
C ILE A 116 -8.45 2.39 -7.58
N PRO A 117 -8.88 2.79 -8.78
CA PRO A 117 -9.72 3.99 -8.97
C PRO A 117 -11.13 3.82 -8.39
N VAL A 118 -11.66 2.59 -8.34
CA VAL A 118 -13.00 2.33 -7.83
C VAL A 118 -13.01 2.42 -6.32
N TYR A 119 -13.73 3.40 -5.81
CA TYR A 119 -13.78 3.68 -4.37
C TYR A 119 -14.25 2.48 -3.56
N GLU A 120 -15.33 1.84 -3.95
CA GLU A 120 -15.93 0.70 -3.24
C GLU A 120 -14.96 -0.48 -3.15
N ILE A 121 -14.21 -0.75 -4.23
CA ILE A 121 -13.19 -1.82 -4.25
C ILE A 121 -12.06 -1.47 -3.30
N ARG A 122 -11.55 -0.23 -3.37
CA ARG A 122 -10.46 0.22 -2.49
C ARG A 122 -10.88 0.18 -1.03
N ARG A 123 -12.09 0.64 -0.72
CA ARG A 123 -12.67 0.59 0.63
C ARG A 123 -12.87 -0.84 1.12
N SER A 124 -13.36 -1.74 0.25
CA SER A 124 -13.50 -3.17 0.58
C SER A 124 -12.17 -3.80 0.93
N LEU A 125 -11.13 -3.56 0.13
CA LEU A 125 -9.78 -4.05 0.38
C LEU A 125 -9.23 -3.53 1.72
N ILE A 126 -9.37 -2.25 2.03
CA ILE A 126 -8.94 -1.68 3.31
C ILE A 126 -9.72 -2.28 4.48
N THR A 127 -11.02 -2.51 4.31
CA THR A 127 -11.86 -3.18 5.32
C THR A 127 -11.39 -4.62 5.57
N ASP A 128 -11.02 -5.33 4.51
CA ASP A 128 -10.55 -6.70 4.66
C ASP A 128 -9.10 -6.76 5.20
N ILE A 129 -8.26 -5.77 4.88
CA ILE A 129 -6.97 -5.56 5.56
C ILE A 129 -7.18 -5.38 7.06
N PHE A 130 -8.12 -4.52 7.48
CA PHE A 130 -8.45 -4.32 8.90
C PHE A 130 -8.81 -5.63 9.60
N ARG A 131 -9.55 -6.52 8.95
CA ARG A 131 -9.87 -7.86 9.46
C ARG A 131 -8.61 -8.67 9.74
N THR A 132 -7.61 -8.61 8.87
CA THR A 132 -6.37 -9.41 8.99
C THR A 132 -5.45 -8.92 10.10
N MET A 133 -5.62 -7.68 10.56
CA MET A 133 -4.77 -7.08 11.60
C MET A 133 -5.16 -7.57 12.99
N LYS A 134 -4.18 -7.69 13.87
CA LYS A 134 -4.38 -7.86 15.31
C LYS A 134 -4.85 -6.58 15.98
N GLN A 135 -5.41 -6.68 17.17
CA GLN A 135 -5.61 -5.52 18.06
C GLN A 135 -4.27 -4.83 18.34
N GLY A 136 -4.24 -3.51 18.28
CA GLY A 136 -3.03 -2.70 18.39
C GLY A 136 -2.14 -2.72 17.13
N GLY A 137 -2.52 -3.46 16.10
CA GLY A 137 -1.78 -3.52 14.84
C GLY A 137 -1.80 -2.17 14.11
N LEU A 138 -0.72 -1.89 13.39
CA LEU A 138 -0.52 -0.66 12.60
C LEU A 138 -0.74 -0.94 11.12
N PHE A 139 -1.62 -0.17 10.48
CA PHE A 139 -1.70 -0.02 9.04
C PHE A 139 -1.01 1.28 8.63
N SER A 140 0.02 1.17 7.80
CA SER A 140 0.81 2.29 7.29
C SER A 140 0.84 2.28 5.77
N PHE A 141 0.34 3.33 5.13
CA PHE A 141 0.30 3.36 3.67
C PHE A 141 0.54 4.75 3.09
N GLN A 142 0.83 4.77 1.81
CA GLN A 142 1.15 5.97 1.04
C GLN A 142 0.23 6.06 -0.16
N MET A 143 -0.24 7.28 -0.46
CA MET A 143 -0.99 7.61 -1.67
C MET A 143 -0.54 8.97 -2.25
N GLY A 144 -0.89 9.23 -3.50
CA GLY A 144 -0.77 10.56 -4.09
C GLY A 144 -1.67 11.56 -3.37
N TYR A 145 -1.20 12.81 -3.20
CA TYR A 145 -1.91 13.89 -2.54
C TYR A 145 -2.05 15.13 -3.42
N GLY A 146 -3.10 15.87 -3.16
CA GLY A 146 -3.35 17.17 -3.77
C GLY A 146 -3.84 17.12 -5.21
N LYS A 147 -4.02 18.30 -5.78
CA LYS A 147 -4.49 18.46 -7.16
C LYS A 147 -3.34 18.20 -8.14
N ASP A 148 -3.63 17.46 -9.20
CA ASP A 148 -2.74 17.37 -10.34
C ASP A 148 -2.89 18.59 -11.23
N LEU A 149 -2.04 19.58 -11.05
CA LEU A 149 -2.04 20.77 -11.89
C LEU A 149 -1.58 20.48 -13.33
N SER A 150 -0.99 19.32 -13.57
CA SER A 150 -0.59 18.86 -14.91
C SER A 150 -1.71 18.16 -15.66
N ASP A 151 -2.82 17.79 -15.01
CA ASP A 151 -3.98 17.21 -15.67
C ASP A 151 -4.77 18.32 -16.38
N PRO A 152 -4.72 18.37 -17.74
CA PRO A 152 -5.42 19.41 -18.49
C PRO A 152 -6.94 19.39 -18.32
N LEU A 153 -7.49 18.26 -17.82
CA LEU A 153 -8.92 18.10 -17.54
C LEU A 153 -9.26 18.45 -16.09
N ASN A 154 -8.26 18.78 -15.27
CA ASN A 154 -8.41 19.12 -13.84
C ASN A 154 -9.42 18.22 -13.10
N ARG A 155 -9.36 16.91 -13.40
CA ARG A 155 -10.32 15.93 -12.89
C ARG A 155 -10.07 15.71 -11.38
N PRO A 156 -11.12 15.81 -10.55
CA PRO A 156 -11.01 15.41 -9.17
C PRO A 156 -10.79 13.89 -9.13
N ARG A 157 -9.63 13.46 -8.67
CA ARG A 157 -9.28 12.04 -8.57
C ARG A 157 -9.28 11.60 -7.11
N SER A 158 -10.33 11.97 -6.38
CA SER A 158 -10.56 11.55 -5.00
C SER A 158 -11.36 10.25 -4.93
N LYS A 159 -11.86 9.94 -3.75
CA LYS A 159 -12.78 8.80 -3.50
C LYS A 159 -14.03 8.77 -4.39
N TYR A 160 -14.40 9.89 -4.97
CA TYR A 160 -15.62 10.05 -5.80
C TYR A 160 -15.46 9.55 -7.23
N TYR A 161 -14.37 8.87 -7.55
CA TYR A 161 -14.25 8.22 -8.86
C TYR A 161 -15.11 6.95 -8.88
N ASP A 162 -16.43 7.16 -8.98
CA ASP A 162 -17.43 6.10 -8.89
C ASP A 162 -17.52 5.27 -10.17
N ASN A 163 -16.86 5.69 -11.25
CA ASN A 163 -17.12 5.09 -12.55
C ASN A 163 -15.87 4.62 -13.27
N VAL A 164 -15.60 3.31 -13.19
CA VAL A 164 -14.54 2.63 -13.95
C VAL A 164 -14.65 2.86 -15.45
N TYR A 165 -15.82 3.17 -15.95
CA TYR A 165 -16.08 3.26 -17.40
C TYR A 165 -15.60 4.57 -17.99
N GLU A 166 -15.58 5.65 -17.23
CA GLU A 166 -15.00 6.92 -17.68
C GLU A 166 -13.47 6.82 -17.84
N ALA A 167 -12.85 5.88 -17.16
CA ALA A 167 -11.43 5.57 -17.31
C ALA A 167 -11.05 4.92 -18.65
N LYS A 168 -12.00 4.56 -19.50
CA LYS A 168 -11.70 3.92 -20.78
C LYS A 168 -11.26 4.87 -21.89
N GLU A 169 -11.48 6.16 -21.74
CA GLU A 169 -11.25 7.11 -22.83
C GLU A 169 -9.82 7.67 -22.90
N THR A 170 -8.97 7.37 -21.95
CA THR A 170 -7.59 7.87 -21.95
C THR A 170 -6.62 6.73 -21.64
N ASN A 171 -5.59 6.61 -22.46
CA ASN A 171 -4.52 5.61 -22.34
C ASN A 171 -3.53 5.86 -21.18
N SER A 172 -3.79 6.80 -20.30
CA SER A 172 -2.98 7.08 -19.12
C SER A 172 -3.58 6.41 -17.89
N GLY A 173 -2.77 5.71 -17.12
CA GLY A 173 -3.18 5.13 -15.85
C GLY A 173 -3.86 6.17 -14.95
N TYR A 174 -5.01 5.81 -14.40
CA TYR A 174 -5.77 6.73 -13.55
C TYR A 174 -5.43 6.48 -12.10
N ASP A 175 -4.51 7.26 -11.60
CA ASP A 175 -4.27 7.31 -10.18
C ASP A 175 -5.32 8.20 -9.52
N VAL A 176 -5.94 7.69 -8.47
CA VAL A 176 -6.73 8.52 -7.57
C VAL A 176 -5.79 9.19 -6.56
N ARG A 177 -6.23 10.33 -6.05
CA ARG A 177 -5.49 11.12 -5.07
C ARG A 177 -6.38 11.48 -3.91
N ILE A 178 -5.78 11.67 -2.76
CA ILE A 178 -6.43 12.28 -1.61
C ILE A 178 -6.33 13.79 -1.81
N LEU A 179 -7.46 14.47 -1.84
CA LEU A 179 -7.52 15.93 -2.02
C LEU A 179 -7.58 16.67 -0.69
N ASP A 180 -8.11 16.00 0.33
CA ASP A 180 -8.22 16.52 1.69
C ASP A 180 -7.98 15.37 2.68
N GLU A 181 -7.18 15.63 3.69
CA GLU A 181 -6.84 14.63 4.72
C GLU A 181 -8.09 14.07 5.43
N SER A 182 -9.13 14.91 5.60
CA SER A 182 -10.38 14.49 6.23
C SER A 182 -11.04 13.33 5.47
N GLU A 183 -10.90 13.25 4.15
CA GLU A 183 -11.50 12.16 3.35
C GLU A 183 -10.98 10.78 3.78
N VAL A 184 -9.66 10.65 3.94
CA VAL A 184 -9.06 9.37 4.33
C VAL A 184 -9.27 9.10 5.82
N ILE A 185 -9.24 10.13 6.66
CA ILE A 185 -9.51 10.01 8.10
C ILE A 185 -10.94 9.51 8.33
N ASP A 186 -11.93 10.09 7.65
CA ASP A 186 -13.32 9.67 7.74
C ASP A 186 -13.51 8.22 7.27
N ASP A 187 -12.91 7.85 6.13
CA ASP A 187 -13.01 6.50 5.59
C ASP A 187 -12.44 5.46 6.55
N LEU A 188 -11.25 5.72 7.10
CA LEU A 188 -10.60 4.81 8.05
C LEU A 188 -11.37 4.74 9.39
N THR A 189 -11.87 5.88 9.88
CA THR A 189 -12.70 5.93 11.09
C THR A 189 -13.98 5.11 10.91
N ASN A 190 -14.63 5.23 9.75
CA ASN A 190 -15.85 4.48 9.43
C ASN A 190 -15.60 2.96 9.24
N ILE A 191 -14.37 2.54 8.97
CA ILE A 191 -13.96 1.12 8.96
C ILE A 191 -13.72 0.62 10.39
N GLY A 192 -13.32 1.50 11.31
CA GLY A 192 -13.07 1.17 12.72
C GLY A 192 -11.64 1.45 13.17
N PHE A 193 -10.80 2.03 12.34
CA PHE A 193 -9.45 2.44 12.73
C PHE A 193 -9.48 3.60 13.72
N VAL A 194 -8.46 3.67 14.57
CA VAL A 194 -8.24 4.72 15.57
C VAL A 194 -6.82 5.27 15.47
N ASN A 195 -6.56 6.38 16.18
CA ASN A 195 -5.23 7.02 16.23
C ASN A 195 -4.65 7.28 14.82
N ILE A 196 -5.52 7.78 13.93
CA ILE A 196 -5.16 8.05 12.55
C ILE A 196 -4.31 9.30 12.50
N THR A 197 -3.15 9.21 11.84
CA THR A 197 -2.25 10.34 11.59
C THR A 197 -1.88 10.41 10.13
N THR A 198 -1.66 11.62 9.64
CA THR A 198 -1.27 11.92 8.27
C THR A 198 0.00 12.75 8.26
N GLU A 199 0.84 12.54 7.25
CA GLU A 199 2.03 13.35 7.00
C GLU A 199 2.19 13.56 5.49
N ILE A 200 2.24 14.82 5.05
CA ILE A 200 2.37 15.17 3.64
C ILE A 200 3.84 15.53 3.36
N LYS A 201 4.39 14.94 2.31
CA LYS A 201 5.77 15.16 1.86
C LYS A 201 5.80 15.42 0.37
N PRO A 202 6.79 16.20 -0.13
CA PRO A 202 7.07 16.27 -1.56
C PRO A 202 7.29 14.86 -2.14
N ALA A 203 6.82 14.61 -3.35
CA ALA A 203 7.08 13.36 -4.04
C ALA A 203 8.56 13.26 -4.42
N PHE A 204 9.15 12.07 -4.26
CA PHE A 204 10.56 11.84 -4.57
C PHE A 204 10.86 11.77 -6.06
N SER A 205 9.84 11.65 -6.90
CA SER A 205 9.99 11.54 -8.34
C SER A 205 8.84 12.25 -9.05
N ASP A 206 9.12 12.80 -10.24
CA ASP A 206 8.17 13.50 -11.10
C ASP A 206 7.06 12.61 -11.70
N ILE A 207 6.82 11.43 -11.14
CA ILE A 207 5.86 10.47 -11.68
C ILE A 207 4.44 10.83 -11.23
N GLY A 208 3.92 11.91 -11.78
CA GLY A 208 2.50 12.21 -11.74
C GLY A 208 1.93 12.76 -10.43
N HIS A 209 2.72 12.85 -9.35
CA HIS A 209 2.32 13.42 -8.07
C HIS A 209 3.35 14.43 -7.60
N SER A 210 2.90 15.62 -7.20
CA SER A 210 3.78 16.63 -6.56
C SER A 210 4.02 16.30 -5.09
N GLU A 211 3.06 15.63 -4.45
CA GLU A 211 3.08 15.32 -3.03
C GLU A 211 2.57 13.91 -2.77
N TRP A 212 3.06 13.33 -1.68
CA TRP A 212 2.61 12.09 -1.11
C TRP A 212 1.99 12.34 0.25
N ILE A 213 0.90 11.64 0.55
CA ILE A 213 0.38 11.53 1.90
C ILE A 213 0.71 10.15 2.46
N TYR A 214 1.31 10.15 3.64
CA TYR A 214 1.58 8.96 4.45
C TYR A 214 0.56 8.89 5.56
N ILE A 215 -0.09 7.77 5.70
CA ILE A 215 -1.17 7.57 6.65
C ILE A 215 -0.81 6.41 7.57
N LYS A 216 -0.99 6.61 8.88
CA LYS A 216 -0.90 5.57 9.90
C LYS A 216 -2.22 5.48 10.63
N ALA A 217 -2.71 4.26 10.82
CA ALA A 217 -3.96 3.98 11.51
C ALA A 217 -3.85 2.68 12.30
N TYR A 218 -4.46 2.60 13.46
CA TYR A 218 -4.37 1.44 14.34
C TYR A 218 -5.71 0.73 14.44
N LYS A 219 -5.68 -0.59 14.51
CA LYS A 219 -6.83 -1.39 14.93
C LYS A 219 -6.97 -1.31 16.45
N PRO A 220 -8.13 -0.95 17.02
CA PRO A 220 -8.36 -0.83 18.46
C PRO A 220 -8.21 -2.16 19.21
#